data_5e321a7f838009964eba24cbb1d0c417
#
_entry.id   5e321a7f838009964eba24cbb1d0c417
#
_cell.length_a   1.000
_cell.length_b   1.000
_cell.length_c   1.000
_cell.angle_alpha   90.00
_cell.angle_beta   90.00
_cell.angle_gamma   90.00
#
_symmetry.space_group_name_H-M   'P 1'
#
loop_
_entity.id
_entity.type
_entity.pdbx_description
1 polymer ?
#
loop_
_entity_poly.entity_id
_entity_poly.type
_entity_poly.pdbx_seq_one_letter_code
_entity_poly.pdbx_strand_id
1 'polypeptide(L)'
;ADVDLPRIDGYRFAGRLKLRPWTVAVDGEVTKPRSFGIEELLKLQLEERVYRHRCVEGWSMVIPWVGFEFGRLAQLVQPTSKAKFVEFVTAVQPDAMPGVKRPLLDWPYTEALRIDEATHPLTILALGLYGEVLPNQSGGPVRLVVPWKYGFKSGKAIVRIRFVEKQPRTTWEKAIPEEYGFY
;
A
#
# COMPACT_ATOMS: atom_id res chain seq x y z
N ALA A 1 8.21 -21.95 1.52
CA ALA A 1 9.62 -21.65 1.32
C ALA A 1 9.94 -20.46 2.21
N ASP A 2 10.87 -20.63 3.15
CA ASP A 2 11.34 -19.55 3.99
C ASP A 2 11.98 -18.49 3.07
N VAL A 3 11.35 -17.32 3.02
CA VAL A 3 11.95 -16.17 2.35
C VAL A 3 13.21 -15.82 3.13
N ASP A 4 14.34 -15.79 2.47
CA ASP A 4 15.61 -15.44 3.09
C ASP A 4 15.57 -13.98 3.58
N LEU A 5 15.13 -13.79 4.82
CA LEU A 5 14.94 -12.50 5.47
C LEU A 5 16.19 -11.58 5.48
N PRO A 6 17.45 -12.08 5.43
CA PRO A 6 18.62 -11.22 5.33
C PRO A 6 18.62 -10.24 4.17
N ARG A 7 17.96 -10.58 3.07
CA ARG A 7 17.83 -9.69 1.90
C ARG A 7 16.84 -8.56 2.12
N ILE A 8 15.91 -8.75 3.06
CA ILE A 8 14.87 -7.78 3.42
C ILE A 8 15.17 -7.19 4.80
N ASP A 9 16.41 -7.30 5.25
CA ASP A 9 16.84 -6.61 6.46
C ASP A 9 16.78 -5.10 6.24
N GLY A 10 15.60 -4.53 6.46
CA GLY A 10 15.31 -3.12 6.36
C GLY A 10 16.24 -2.22 7.19
N TYR A 11 16.99 -2.80 8.14
CA TYR A 11 17.97 -2.04 8.95
C TYR A 11 19.12 -1.53 8.12
N ARG A 12 19.67 -2.34 7.22
CA ARG A 12 20.79 -1.91 6.35
C ARG A 12 20.37 -0.81 5.36
N PHE A 13 19.16 -0.90 4.82
CA PHE A 13 18.67 0.01 3.79
C PHE A 13 17.93 1.21 4.36
N ALA A 14 17.17 1.06 5.43
CA ALA A 14 16.47 2.17 6.07
C ALA A 14 17.44 3.25 6.56
N GLY A 15 18.62 2.86 7.07
CA GLY A 15 19.67 3.81 7.44
C GLY A 15 20.21 4.62 6.25
N ARG A 16 20.27 4.03 5.05
CA ARG A 16 20.72 4.70 3.82
C ARG A 16 19.66 5.59 3.19
N LEU A 17 18.39 5.16 3.24
CA LEU A 17 17.31 5.82 2.53
C LEU A 17 16.51 6.80 3.38
N LYS A 18 16.89 6.98 4.66
CA LYS A 18 16.16 7.82 5.63
C LYS A 18 14.65 7.48 5.73
N LEU A 19 14.29 6.20 5.51
CA LEU A 19 12.91 5.72 5.55
C LEU A 19 12.35 5.62 6.98
N ARG A 20 13.15 5.86 7.99
CA ARG A 20 12.76 5.74 9.39
C ARG A 20 12.83 7.07 10.13
N PRO A 21 11.96 7.28 11.12
CA PRO A 21 10.86 6.38 11.50
C PRO A 21 9.71 6.39 10.48
N TRP A 22 9.02 5.25 10.29
CA TRP A 22 7.80 5.16 9.49
C TRP A 22 6.75 4.36 10.23
N THR A 23 5.51 4.87 10.22
CA THR A 23 4.36 4.21 10.82
C THR A 23 3.17 4.23 9.88
N VAL A 24 2.36 3.18 9.96
CA VAL A 24 1.08 3.08 9.27
C VAL A 24 -0.02 3.04 10.32
N ALA A 25 -0.82 4.09 10.40
CA ALA A 25 -2.01 4.12 11.25
C ALA A 25 -3.12 3.28 10.62
N VAL A 26 -3.77 2.43 11.40
CA VAL A 26 -4.93 1.64 10.97
C VAL A 26 -6.10 1.92 11.90
N ASP A 27 -7.19 2.44 11.32
CA ASP A 27 -8.36 2.91 12.08
C ASP A 27 -9.69 2.78 11.31
N GLY A 28 -10.73 3.47 11.82
CA GLY A 28 -12.09 3.45 11.28
C GLY A 28 -12.92 2.30 11.86
N GLU A 29 -13.63 1.58 11.01
CA GLU A 29 -14.52 0.48 11.39
C GLU A 29 -13.73 -0.78 11.77
N VAL A 30 -12.93 -0.68 12.84
CA VAL A 30 -12.13 -1.76 13.44
C VAL A 30 -12.28 -1.77 14.96
N THR A 31 -12.17 -2.93 15.59
CA THR A 31 -12.26 -3.04 17.06
C THR A 31 -10.94 -2.74 17.77
N LYS A 32 -9.80 -2.85 17.05
CA LYS A 32 -8.46 -2.67 17.60
C LYS A 32 -7.66 -1.67 16.75
N PRO A 33 -8.04 -0.38 16.72
CA PRO A 33 -7.26 0.62 15.99
C PRO A 33 -5.87 0.76 16.59
N ARG A 34 -4.84 0.84 15.74
CA ARG A 34 -3.45 1.01 16.18
C ARG A 34 -2.55 1.47 15.04
N SER A 35 -1.35 1.92 15.39
CA SER A 35 -0.27 2.19 14.43
C SER A 35 0.73 1.05 14.44
N PHE A 36 1.23 0.70 13.26
CA PHE A 36 2.27 -0.30 13.04
C PHE A 36 3.55 0.40 12.61
N GLY A 37 4.64 0.16 13.34
CA GLY A 37 5.97 0.54 12.87
C GLY A 37 6.44 -0.37 11.74
N ILE A 38 7.37 0.09 10.92
CA ILE A 38 7.90 -0.72 9.81
C ILE A 38 8.51 -2.03 10.32
N GLU A 39 9.11 -2.02 11.51
CA GLU A 39 9.69 -3.20 12.15
C GLU A 39 8.65 -4.25 12.53
N GLU A 40 7.43 -3.81 12.88
CA GLU A 40 6.32 -4.73 13.16
C GLU A 40 5.79 -5.35 11.86
N LEU A 41 5.70 -4.54 10.80
CA LEU A 41 5.27 -5.02 9.49
C LEU A 41 6.27 -6.04 8.92
N LEU A 42 7.57 -5.83 9.13
CA LEU A 42 8.62 -6.76 8.70
C LEU A 42 8.59 -8.11 9.45
N LYS A 43 7.96 -8.18 10.62
CA LYS A 43 7.79 -9.43 11.39
C LYS A 43 6.58 -10.26 10.93
N LEU A 44 5.70 -9.68 10.11
CA LEU A 44 4.63 -10.45 9.49
C LEU A 44 5.24 -11.43 8.50
N GLN A 45 4.56 -12.56 8.28
CA GLN A 45 5.06 -13.59 7.37
C GLN A 45 5.21 -13.01 5.95
N LEU A 46 6.44 -12.64 5.59
CA LEU A 46 6.77 -12.12 4.27
C LEU A 46 6.91 -13.26 3.28
N GLU A 47 6.53 -13.01 2.04
CA GLU A 47 6.67 -13.92 0.92
C GLU A 47 6.96 -13.15 -0.37
N GLU A 48 7.65 -13.78 -1.29
CA GLU A 48 7.82 -13.24 -2.64
C GLU A 48 6.65 -13.64 -3.52
N ARG A 49 6.07 -12.66 -4.20
CA ARG A 49 4.97 -12.82 -5.16
C ARG A 49 5.33 -12.20 -6.50
N VAL A 50 5.41 -13.03 -7.53
CA VAL A 50 5.68 -12.56 -8.89
C VAL A 50 4.37 -12.19 -9.56
N TYR A 51 4.15 -10.88 -9.77
CA TYR A 51 2.93 -10.35 -10.36
C TYR A 51 3.21 -9.55 -11.62
N ARG A 52 2.29 -9.65 -12.59
CA ARG A 52 2.25 -8.74 -13.71
C ARG A 52 1.57 -7.43 -13.28
N HIS A 53 2.37 -6.40 -13.11
CA HIS A 53 1.91 -5.04 -12.79
C HIS A 53 1.56 -4.29 -14.08
N ARG A 54 0.34 -3.81 -14.20
CA ARG A 54 -0.17 -3.11 -15.39
C ARG A 54 -0.46 -1.66 -15.07
N CYS A 55 -0.06 -0.77 -15.96
CA CYS A 55 -0.40 0.64 -15.88
C CYS A 55 -1.55 0.95 -16.85
N VAL A 56 -2.40 1.91 -16.48
CA VAL A 56 -3.43 2.47 -17.37
C VAL A 56 -2.81 3.12 -18.62
N GLU A 57 -1.56 3.59 -18.54
CA GLU A 57 -0.74 4.10 -19.65
C GLU A 57 -0.32 3.02 -20.67
N GLY A 58 -0.85 1.80 -20.59
CA GLY A 58 -0.68 0.74 -21.58
C GLY A 58 0.59 -0.11 -21.46
N TRP A 59 1.48 0.17 -20.50
CA TRP A 59 2.65 -0.67 -20.25
C TRP A 59 2.41 -1.68 -19.11
N SER A 60 3.19 -2.74 -19.10
CA SER A 60 3.19 -3.72 -18.01
C SER A 60 4.58 -4.27 -17.75
N MET A 61 4.80 -4.71 -16.51
CA MET A 61 6.04 -5.34 -16.06
C MET A 61 5.72 -6.56 -15.19
N VAL A 62 6.57 -7.57 -15.24
CA VAL A 62 6.54 -8.67 -14.27
C VAL A 62 7.50 -8.32 -13.14
N ILE A 63 6.98 -8.24 -11.92
CA ILE A 63 7.73 -7.76 -10.77
C ILE A 63 7.62 -8.78 -9.64
N PRO A 64 8.75 -9.28 -9.09
CA PRO A 64 8.78 -10.06 -7.85
C PRO A 64 8.69 -9.10 -6.67
N TRP A 65 7.50 -8.99 -6.10
CA TRP A 65 7.23 -8.22 -4.89
C TRP A 65 7.53 -9.05 -3.66
N VAL A 66 8.09 -8.41 -2.64
CA VAL A 66 8.22 -9.02 -1.31
C VAL A 66 7.30 -8.30 -0.34
N GLY A 67 6.42 -9.04 0.32
CA GLY A 67 5.44 -8.47 1.23
C GLY A 67 4.60 -9.52 1.92
N PHE A 68 3.49 -9.11 2.48
CA PHE A 68 2.55 -9.99 3.17
C PHE A 68 1.11 -9.72 2.72
N GLU A 69 0.25 -10.72 2.85
CA GLU A 69 -1.19 -10.57 2.56
C GLU A 69 -1.81 -9.50 3.44
N PHE A 70 -2.51 -8.56 2.83
CA PHE A 70 -3.23 -7.50 3.57
C PHE A 70 -4.22 -8.09 4.58
N GLY A 71 -4.85 -9.23 4.27
CA GLY A 71 -5.77 -9.91 5.17
C GLY A 71 -5.17 -10.22 6.55
N ARG A 72 -3.86 -10.47 6.64
CA ARG A 72 -3.18 -10.70 7.93
C ARG A 72 -3.18 -9.46 8.81
N LEU A 73 -2.91 -8.29 8.24
CA LEU A 73 -3.00 -7.02 8.96
C LEU A 73 -4.43 -6.73 9.38
N ALA A 74 -5.40 -6.98 8.50
CA ALA A 74 -6.82 -6.81 8.80
C ALA A 74 -7.25 -7.68 10.00
N GLN A 75 -6.79 -8.93 10.09
CA GLN A 75 -7.07 -9.79 11.25
C GLN A 75 -6.56 -9.21 12.57
N LEU A 76 -5.42 -8.52 12.58
CA LEU A 76 -4.86 -7.91 13.79
C LEU A 76 -5.71 -6.75 14.33
N VAL A 77 -6.36 -6.00 13.44
CA VAL A 77 -7.18 -4.83 13.81
C VAL A 77 -8.67 -5.15 13.92
N GLN A 78 -9.09 -6.34 13.46
CA GLN A 78 -10.44 -6.88 13.61
C GLN A 78 -11.53 -5.92 13.05
N PRO A 79 -11.72 -5.87 11.72
CA PRO A 79 -12.76 -5.06 11.11
C PRO A 79 -14.16 -5.42 11.65
N THR A 80 -15.00 -4.41 11.88
CA THR A 80 -16.40 -4.60 12.29
C THR A 80 -17.24 -5.03 11.09
N SER A 81 -18.46 -5.48 11.33
CA SER A 81 -19.44 -5.80 10.26
C SER A 81 -19.81 -4.60 9.37
N LYS A 82 -19.55 -3.38 9.84
CA LYS A 82 -19.76 -2.13 9.11
C LYS A 82 -18.65 -1.82 8.11
N ALA A 83 -17.47 -2.41 8.26
CA ALA A 83 -16.37 -2.22 7.31
C ALA A 83 -16.76 -2.82 5.95
N LYS A 84 -17.02 -1.97 4.97
CA LYS A 84 -17.35 -2.37 3.58
C LYS A 84 -16.23 -2.05 2.61
N PHE A 85 -15.43 -1.04 2.92
CA PHE A 85 -14.31 -0.58 2.10
C PHE A 85 -13.08 -0.34 2.95
N VAL A 86 -11.92 -0.36 2.30
CA VAL A 86 -10.62 -0.03 2.89
C VAL A 86 -10.00 1.10 2.07
N GLU A 87 -9.76 2.23 2.70
CA GLU A 87 -9.09 3.39 2.12
C GLU A 87 -7.61 3.39 2.50
N PHE A 88 -6.75 3.64 1.54
CA PHE A 88 -5.30 3.73 1.68
C PHE A 88 -4.87 5.17 1.43
N VAL A 89 -4.22 5.80 2.41
CA VAL A 89 -3.77 7.18 2.34
C VAL A 89 -2.24 7.21 2.26
N THR A 90 -1.73 7.96 1.29
CA THR A 90 -0.29 8.07 1.04
C THR A 90 0.35 9.23 1.79
N ALA A 91 1.67 9.16 1.99
CA ALA A 91 2.43 10.26 2.55
C ALA A 91 2.45 11.48 1.63
N VAL A 92 2.56 12.67 2.24
CA VAL A 92 2.81 13.94 1.54
C VAL A 92 4.08 14.56 2.11
N GLN A 93 5.16 14.55 1.32
CA GLN A 93 6.46 15.09 1.69
C GLN A 93 6.96 15.99 0.56
N PRO A 94 6.56 17.28 0.49
CA PRO A 94 6.84 18.16 -0.65
C PRO A 94 8.32 18.34 -0.97
N ASP A 95 9.19 18.21 0.03
CA ASP A 95 10.64 18.33 -0.16
C ASP A 95 11.28 17.06 -0.76
N ALA A 96 10.68 15.89 -0.49
CA ALA A 96 11.12 14.60 -1.03
C ALA A 96 10.31 14.16 -2.24
N MET A 97 9.13 14.74 -2.46
CA MET A 97 8.17 14.37 -3.50
C MET A 97 7.82 15.60 -4.37
N PRO A 98 8.68 16.02 -5.30
CA PRO A 98 8.44 17.23 -6.09
C PRO A 98 7.15 17.19 -6.92
N GLY A 99 6.65 16.00 -7.24
CA GLY A 99 5.38 15.81 -7.95
C GLY A 99 4.15 16.31 -7.20
N VAL A 100 4.18 16.35 -5.84
CA VAL A 100 3.04 16.83 -5.05
C VAL A 100 2.83 18.35 -5.15
N LYS A 101 3.82 19.08 -5.66
CA LYS A 101 3.73 20.54 -5.91
C LYS A 101 2.97 20.88 -7.19
N ARG A 102 2.69 19.88 -8.05
CA ARG A 102 1.94 20.10 -9.30
C ARG A 102 0.44 20.04 -9.01
N PRO A 103 -0.36 21.02 -9.50
CA PRO A 103 -1.80 21.10 -9.22
C PRO A 103 -2.63 20.14 -10.11
N LEU A 104 -2.16 18.92 -10.31
CA LEU A 104 -2.83 17.93 -11.13
C LEU A 104 -3.81 17.07 -10.31
N LEU A 105 -3.44 16.74 -9.08
CA LEU A 105 -4.20 15.87 -8.19
C LEU A 105 -4.28 16.47 -6.80
N ASP A 106 -5.36 16.16 -6.09
CA ASP A 106 -5.48 16.46 -4.66
C ASP A 106 -4.57 15.54 -3.84
N TRP A 107 -3.81 16.12 -2.92
CA TRP A 107 -2.96 15.39 -1.98
C TRP A 107 -3.50 15.49 -0.56
N PRO A 108 -3.37 14.43 0.27
CA PRO A 108 -2.69 13.16 0.00
C PRO A 108 -3.39 12.34 -1.08
N TYR A 109 -2.62 11.56 -1.84
CA TYR A 109 -3.19 10.58 -2.75
C TYR A 109 -3.93 9.50 -1.97
N THR A 110 -5.18 9.22 -2.34
CA THR A 110 -6.01 8.20 -1.72
C THR A 110 -6.51 7.22 -2.75
N GLU A 111 -6.48 5.95 -2.38
CA GLU A 111 -7.11 4.86 -3.11
C GLU A 111 -7.95 4.01 -2.17
N ALA A 112 -8.89 3.26 -2.74
CA ALA A 112 -9.71 2.39 -1.93
C ALA A 112 -10.09 1.12 -2.69
N LEU A 113 -10.38 0.08 -1.91
CA LEU A 113 -10.84 -1.23 -2.35
C LEU A 113 -12.10 -1.60 -1.57
N ARG A 114 -12.93 -2.47 -2.14
CA ARG A 114 -13.93 -3.18 -1.35
C ARG A 114 -13.22 -4.08 -0.33
N ILE A 115 -13.89 -4.40 0.77
CA ILE A 115 -13.31 -5.22 1.83
C ILE A 115 -12.88 -6.61 1.31
N ASP A 116 -13.68 -7.22 0.44
CA ASP A 116 -13.38 -8.52 -0.17
C ASP A 116 -12.17 -8.46 -1.11
N GLU A 117 -12.00 -7.37 -1.86
CA GLU A 117 -10.82 -7.14 -2.69
C GLU A 117 -9.57 -6.88 -1.83
N ALA A 118 -9.71 -6.07 -0.78
CA ALA A 118 -8.59 -5.76 0.11
C ALA A 118 -8.11 -7.01 0.86
N THR A 119 -9.02 -7.86 1.34
CA THR A 119 -8.67 -9.08 2.08
C THR A 119 -8.45 -10.31 1.18
N HIS A 120 -8.52 -10.14 -0.14
CA HIS A 120 -8.22 -11.20 -1.08
C HIS A 120 -6.76 -11.68 -0.92
N PRO A 121 -6.48 -13.01 -0.96
CA PRO A 121 -5.13 -13.53 -0.74
C PRO A 121 -4.05 -12.99 -1.68
N LEU A 122 -4.42 -12.49 -2.86
CA LEU A 122 -3.47 -11.88 -3.80
C LEU A 122 -3.19 -10.39 -3.53
N THR A 123 -3.97 -9.73 -2.66
CA THR A 123 -3.71 -8.35 -2.26
C THR A 123 -2.64 -8.34 -1.19
N ILE A 124 -1.52 -7.67 -1.45
CA ILE A 124 -0.40 -7.60 -0.52
C ILE A 124 -0.01 -6.15 -0.18
N LEU A 125 0.56 -5.98 1.01
CA LEU A 125 1.40 -4.83 1.32
C LEU A 125 2.85 -5.22 1.07
N ALA A 126 3.46 -4.60 0.06
CA ALA A 126 4.83 -4.86 -0.33
C ALA A 126 5.80 -3.92 0.39
N LEU A 127 6.91 -4.48 0.86
CA LEU A 127 8.03 -3.80 1.52
C LEU A 127 9.32 -3.94 0.72
N GLY A 128 9.32 -4.80 -0.31
CA GLY A 128 10.47 -5.04 -1.18
C GLY A 128 10.07 -5.42 -2.60
N LEU A 129 11.05 -5.38 -3.48
CA LEU A 129 10.98 -5.86 -4.85
C LEU A 129 12.36 -6.34 -5.32
N TYR A 130 12.40 -7.38 -6.15
CA TYR A 130 13.64 -8.01 -6.63
C TYR A 130 14.59 -8.44 -5.48
N GLY A 131 14.04 -8.88 -4.34
CA GLY A 131 14.81 -9.26 -3.17
C GLY A 131 15.46 -8.11 -2.40
N GLU A 132 15.18 -6.85 -2.76
CA GLU A 132 15.73 -5.64 -2.16
C GLU A 132 14.63 -4.84 -1.45
N VAL A 133 15.02 -3.97 -0.53
CA VAL A 133 14.08 -3.02 0.10
C VAL A 133 13.44 -2.13 -0.96
N LEU A 134 12.14 -1.91 -0.82
CA LEU A 134 11.34 -1.10 -1.74
C LEU A 134 11.90 0.33 -1.85
N PRO A 135 12.39 0.77 -3.04
CA PRO A 135 12.87 2.12 -3.24
C PRO A 135 11.74 3.16 -3.08
N ASN A 136 12.09 4.38 -2.69
CA ASN A 136 11.13 5.49 -2.52
C ASN A 136 10.29 5.72 -3.78
N GLN A 137 10.94 5.78 -4.95
CA GLN A 137 10.26 5.96 -6.25
C GLN A 137 9.26 4.87 -6.56
N SER A 138 9.50 3.64 -6.08
CA SER A 138 8.59 2.50 -6.23
C SER A 138 7.53 2.41 -5.15
N GLY A 139 7.51 3.35 -4.19
CA GLY A 139 6.50 3.46 -3.15
C GLY A 139 6.93 2.98 -1.77
N GLY A 140 8.25 2.95 -1.50
CA GLY A 140 8.78 2.63 -0.18
C GLY A 140 8.32 3.59 0.92
N PRO A 141 8.36 3.13 2.17
CA PRO A 141 8.76 1.80 2.64
C PRO A 141 7.67 0.73 2.53
N VAL A 142 6.40 1.10 2.32
CA VAL A 142 5.28 0.17 2.18
C VAL A 142 4.29 0.67 1.14
N ARG A 143 3.87 -0.23 0.27
CA ARG A 143 2.87 0.06 -0.76
C ARG A 143 1.85 -1.07 -0.90
N LEU A 144 0.68 -0.71 -1.43
CA LEU A 144 -0.33 -1.67 -1.86
C LEU A 144 0.05 -2.27 -3.22
N VAL A 145 -0.24 -3.56 -3.42
CA VAL A 145 -0.18 -4.23 -4.72
C VAL A 145 -1.44 -5.08 -4.92
N VAL A 146 -2.18 -4.77 -5.99
CA VAL A 146 -3.43 -5.45 -6.38
C VAL A 146 -3.25 -5.94 -7.81
N PRO A 147 -2.89 -7.22 -8.05
CA PRO A 147 -2.40 -7.68 -9.35
C PRO A 147 -3.43 -7.69 -10.48
N TRP A 148 -4.72 -7.75 -10.17
CA TRP A 148 -5.79 -7.72 -11.20
C TRP A 148 -6.30 -6.33 -11.54
N LYS A 149 -5.88 -5.29 -10.79
CA LYS A 149 -6.25 -3.90 -11.06
C LYS A 149 -5.08 -3.12 -11.68
N TYR A 150 -5.37 -2.01 -12.31
CA TYR A 150 -4.33 -1.10 -12.79
C TYR A 150 -3.51 -0.51 -11.65
N GLY A 151 -2.26 -0.16 -11.95
CA GLY A 151 -1.27 0.30 -10.97
C GLY A 151 -1.68 1.52 -10.15
N PHE A 152 -2.56 2.38 -10.67
CA PHE A 152 -3.05 3.53 -9.89
C PHE A 152 -3.84 3.10 -8.65
N LYS A 153 -4.48 1.93 -8.67
CA LYS A 153 -5.16 1.35 -7.50
C LYS A 153 -4.20 0.88 -6.41
N SER A 154 -2.92 0.78 -6.70
CA SER A 154 -1.86 0.28 -5.81
C SER A 154 -1.12 1.45 -5.15
N GLY A 155 -1.73 2.09 -4.15
CA GLY A 155 -1.20 3.26 -3.46
C GLY A 155 0.22 3.06 -2.93
N LYS A 156 1.08 4.10 -3.08
CA LYS A 156 2.49 4.11 -2.70
C LYS A 156 2.69 4.82 -1.35
N ALA A 157 3.79 4.51 -0.63
CA ALA A 157 4.19 5.21 0.58
C ALA A 157 3.02 5.41 1.57
N ILE A 158 2.37 4.31 1.93
CA ILE A 158 1.17 4.30 2.76
C ILE A 158 1.51 4.74 4.19
N VAL A 159 0.74 5.68 4.73
CA VAL A 159 0.84 6.16 6.12
C VAL A 159 -0.43 5.91 6.92
N ARG A 160 -1.56 5.65 6.25
CA ARG A 160 -2.81 5.36 6.94
C ARG A 160 -3.67 4.41 6.11
N ILE A 161 -4.37 3.51 6.81
CA ILE A 161 -5.35 2.58 6.28
C ILE A 161 -6.64 2.77 7.10
N ARG A 162 -7.75 3.05 6.43
CA ARG A 162 -9.03 3.29 7.08
C ARG A 162 -10.06 2.28 6.62
N PHE A 163 -10.68 1.59 7.55
CA PHE A 163 -11.84 0.76 7.28
C PHE A 163 -13.11 1.62 7.38
N VAL A 164 -13.91 1.65 6.32
CA VAL A 164 -15.06 2.56 6.24
C VAL A 164 -16.33 1.85 5.75
N GLU A 165 -17.49 2.34 6.18
CA GLU A 165 -18.77 1.78 5.80
C GLU A 165 -19.21 2.23 4.41
N LYS A 166 -18.97 3.51 4.07
CA LYS A 166 -19.35 4.10 2.79
C LYS A 166 -18.17 4.11 1.83
N GLN A 167 -18.46 3.91 0.54
CA GLN A 167 -17.43 4.00 -0.50
C GLN A 167 -16.79 5.40 -0.49
N PRO A 168 -15.47 5.50 -0.26
CA PRO A 168 -14.79 6.78 -0.37
C PRO A 168 -14.52 7.12 -1.84
N ARG A 169 -14.55 8.41 -2.16
CA ARG A 169 -14.10 8.88 -3.48
C ARG A 169 -12.57 8.92 -3.50
N THR A 170 -11.98 8.24 -4.49
CA THR A 170 -10.51 8.17 -4.65
C THR A 170 -9.97 9.40 -5.39
N THR A 171 -8.66 9.60 -5.36
CA THR A 171 -8.03 10.79 -5.96
C THR A 171 -8.28 10.89 -7.45
N TRP A 172 -8.05 9.82 -8.21
CA TRP A 172 -8.30 9.82 -9.66
C TRP A 172 -9.78 9.88 -10.02
N GLU A 173 -10.65 9.21 -9.27
CA GLU A 173 -12.11 9.29 -9.45
C GLU A 173 -12.63 10.72 -9.26
N LYS A 174 -11.99 11.52 -8.39
CA LYS A 174 -12.32 12.95 -8.22
C LYS A 174 -11.81 13.79 -9.38
N ALA A 175 -10.61 13.50 -9.87
CA ALA A 175 -9.94 14.30 -10.89
C ALA A 175 -10.53 14.05 -12.30
N ILE A 176 -10.72 12.78 -12.68
CA ILE A 176 -11.17 12.40 -14.03
C ILE A 176 -12.16 11.22 -13.89
N PRO A 177 -13.39 11.47 -13.44
CA PRO A 177 -14.38 10.41 -13.16
C PRO A 177 -14.82 9.61 -14.38
N GLU A 178 -14.69 10.15 -15.57
CA GLU A 178 -15.04 9.47 -16.83
C GLU A 178 -14.05 8.37 -17.21
N GLU A 179 -12.80 8.47 -16.73
CA GLU A 179 -11.72 7.52 -17.06
C GLU A 179 -11.36 6.60 -15.91
N TYR A 180 -11.47 7.09 -14.67
CA TYR A 180 -11.00 6.39 -13.47
C TYR A 180 -12.15 6.05 -12.54
N GLY A 181 -12.69 4.85 -12.68
CA GLY A 181 -13.71 4.31 -11.80
C GLY A 181 -13.14 3.74 -10.51
N PHE A 182 -14.03 3.51 -9.55
CA PHE A 182 -13.69 2.83 -8.29
C PHE A 182 -13.33 1.35 -8.51
N TYR A 183 -13.98 0.67 -9.46
CA TYR A 183 -13.86 -0.78 -9.73
C TYR A 183 -12.87 -1.11 -10.83
#